data_a9f7719450755020f2a0ede37eec5a03
#
_entry.id   a9f7719450755020f2a0ede37eec5a03
#
_cell.length_a   1.000
_cell.length_b   1.000
_cell.length_c   1.000
_cell.angle_alpha   90.00
_cell.angle_beta   90.00
_cell.angle_gamma   90.00
#
_symmetry.space_group_name_H-M   'P 1'
#
loop_
_entity.id
_entity.type
_entity.pdbx_description
1 polymer ?
#
loop_
_entity_poly.entity_id
_entity_poly.type
_entity_poly.pdbx_seq_one_letter_code
_entity_poly.pdbx_strand_id
1 'polypeptide(L)'
;MSNAAKVTVVIPNYNGLKFMEPCFKALEMQICRDFEILVVDNGSGDGSVEWLKEHEIPSIFLETNTGFSGAVNVRIRASKTPYVILLNNDTEPDCHYIGEMIKAIERSPKI
;
A
#
# COMPACT_ATOMS: atom_id res chain seq x y z
N MET A 1 -10.42 7.42 19.84
CA MET A 1 -10.52 6.83 19.19
C MET A 1 -9.63 6.27 18.52
N SER A 2 -9.09 5.45 18.67
CA SER A 2 -8.20 4.99 17.97
C SER A 2 -8.62 4.36 16.90
N ASN A 3 -8.34 4.62 15.87
CA ASN A 3 -8.72 4.00 14.72
C ASN A 3 -7.55 3.36 14.10
N ALA A 4 -6.80 2.65 14.86
CA ALA A 4 -5.67 1.93 14.30
C ALA A 4 -6.18 0.93 13.29
N ALA A 5 -5.69 0.99 12.08
CA ALA A 5 -6.07 0.07 11.03
C ALA A 5 -5.56 -1.34 11.34
N LYS A 6 -6.21 -2.35 10.80
CA LYS A 6 -5.76 -3.74 10.97
C LYS A 6 -4.65 -4.10 10.01
N VAL A 7 -4.57 -3.44 8.87
CA VAL A 7 -3.61 -3.85 7.85
C VAL A 7 -2.99 -2.64 7.17
N THR A 8 -1.73 -2.76 6.80
CA THR A 8 -1.07 -1.79 5.93
C THR A 8 -0.97 -2.40 4.54
N VAL A 9 -1.54 -1.71 3.55
CA VAL A 9 -1.45 -2.13 2.16
C VAL A 9 -0.22 -1.48 1.56
N VAL A 10 0.80 -2.28 1.26
CA VAL A 10 2.07 -1.80 0.72
C VAL A 10 2.02 -1.94 -0.79
N ILE A 11 2.22 -0.84 -1.49
CA ILE A 11 2.13 -0.80 -2.95
C ILE A 11 3.47 -0.40 -3.52
N PRO A 12 4.25 -1.36 -4.06
CA PRO A 12 5.49 -1.02 -4.73
C PRO A 12 5.21 -0.30 -6.03
N ASN A 13 5.97 0.73 -6.33
CA ASN A 13 5.80 1.48 -7.56
C ASN A 13 7.15 1.78 -8.23
N TYR A 14 7.23 1.56 -9.53
CA TYR A 14 8.35 2.01 -10.33
C TYR A 14 7.80 2.38 -11.68
N ASN A 15 7.75 3.68 -11.97
CA ASN A 15 7.23 4.21 -13.24
C ASN A 15 5.82 3.69 -13.55
N GLY A 16 4.99 3.59 -12.52
CA GLY A 16 3.62 3.11 -12.67
C GLY A 16 2.55 4.18 -12.58
N LEU A 17 2.88 5.41 -12.95
CA LEU A 17 1.95 6.52 -12.82
C LEU A 17 0.60 6.22 -13.47
N LYS A 18 0.61 5.58 -14.64
CA LYS A 18 -0.63 5.30 -15.35
C LYS A 18 -1.55 4.34 -14.61
N PHE A 19 -1.01 3.58 -13.64
CA PHE A 19 -1.82 2.65 -12.87
C PHE A 19 -2.30 3.23 -11.55
N MET A 20 -1.74 4.36 -11.12
CA MET A 20 -2.02 4.88 -9.79
C MET A 20 -3.45 5.29 -9.59
N GLU A 21 -3.98 6.09 -10.48
CA GLU A 21 -5.33 6.60 -10.30
C GLU A 21 -6.37 5.47 -10.26
N PRO A 22 -6.38 4.51 -11.20
CA PRO A 22 -7.36 3.42 -11.09
C PRO A 22 -7.17 2.55 -9.87
N CYS A 23 -5.93 2.29 -9.46
CA CYS A 23 -5.66 1.49 -8.29
C CYS A 23 -6.19 2.18 -7.02
N PHE A 24 -5.88 3.46 -6.85
CA PHE A 24 -6.33 4.18 -5.66
C PHE A 24 -7.83 4.40 -5.66
N LYS A 25 -8.43 4.57 -6.84
CA LYS A 25 -9.86 4.67 -6.94
C LYS A 25 -10.52 3.37 -6.44
N ALA A 26 -9.97 2.23 -6.84
CA ALA A 26 -10.47 0.94 -6.38
C ALA A 26 -10.32 0.79 -4.87
N LEU A 27 -9.22 1.31 -4.30
CA LEU A 27 -9.02 1.26 -2.86
C LEU A 27 -10.01 2.16 -2.13
N GLU A 28 -10.36 3.30 -2.70
CA GLU A 28 -11.36 4.18 -2.10
C GLU A 28 -12.74 3.53 -2.08
N MET A 29 -12.98 2.59 -2.97
CA MET A 29 -14.27 1.92 -3.05
C MET A 29 -14.35 0.69 -2.18
N GLN A 30 -13.33 0.40 -1.38
CA GLN A 30 -13.37 -0.77 -0.52
C GLN A 30 -14.42 -0.61 0.57
N ILE A 31 -15.20 -1.65 0.80
CA ILE A 31 -16.21 -1.64 1.85
C ILE A 31 -15.55 -1.66 3.21
N CYS A 32 -14.52 -2.50 3.39
CA CYS A 32 -13.76 -2.50 4.62
C CYS A 32 -12.76 -1.37 4.60
N ARG A 33 -12.78 -0.51 5.60
CA ARG A 33 -11.90 0.66 5.67
C ARG A 33 -10.78 0.52 6.71
N ASP A 34 -10.59 -0.69 7.26
CA ASP A 34 -9.60 -0.90 8.32
C ASP A 34 -8.21 -1.08 7.75
N PHE A 35 -7.78 -0.18 6.89
CA PHE A 35 -6.44 -0.30 6.30
C PHE A 35 -5.80 1.07 6.11
N GLU A 36 -4.47 1.05 6.09
CA GLU A 36 -3.64 2.20 5.72
C GLU A 36 -2.91 1.85 4.44
N ILE A 37 -2.52 2.86 3.69
CA ILE A 37 -1.77 2.66 2.45
C ILE A 37 -0.35 3.19 2.63
N LEU A 38 0.62 2.44 2.13
CA LEU A 38 2.01 2.90 2.08
C LEU A 38 2.56 2.54 0.71
N VAL A 39 2.95 3.55 -0.06
CA VAL A 39 3.55 3.32 -1.37
C VAL A 39 5.07 3.34 -1.22
N VAL A 40 5.75 2.39 -1.84
CA VAL A 40 7.21 2.37 -1.88
C VAL A 40 7.61 2.66 -3.31
N ASP A 41 8.12 3.86 -3.54
CA ASP A 41 8.53 4.28 -4.88
C ASP A 41 10.02 4.01 -5.06
N ASN A 42 10.35 3.22 -6.08
CA ASN A 42 11.72 2.77 -6.33
C ASN A 42 12.45 3.68 -7.31
N GLY A 43 12.36 4.97 -7.15
CA GLY A 43 13.12 5.90 -7.99
C GLY A 43 12.46 6.20 -9.33
N SER A 44 11.13 6.39 -9.31
CA SER A 44 10.40 6.66 -10.55
C SER A 44 10.76 7.99 -11.18
N GLY A 45 10.74 8.04 -12.49
CA GLY A 45 10.99 9.27 -13.23
C GLY A 45 9.83 9.69 -14.13
N ASP A 46 8.63 9.11 -13.92
CA ASP A 46 7.50 9.33 -14.80
C ASP A 46 6.44 10.28 -14.23
N GLY A 47 6.72 10.95 -13.12
CA GLY A 47 5.74 11.81 -12.46
C GLY A 47 5.05 11.14 -11.29
N SER A 48 5.38 9.87 -10.99
CA SER A 48 4.78 9.17 -9.85
C SER A 48 5.04 9.87 -8.53
N VAL A 49 6.25 10.35 -8.32
CA VAL A 49 6.63 11.01 -7.06
C VAL A 49 5.79 12.27 -6.86
N GLU A 50 5.66 13.08 -7.89
CA GLU A 50 4.86 14.30 -7.81
C GLU A 50 3.40 14.00 -7.55
N TRP A 51 2.88 12.96 -8.22
CA TRP A 51 1.49 12.58 -8.04
C TRP A 51 1.21 12.14 -6.59
N LEU A 52 2.13 11.33 -6.02
CA LEU A 52 1.98 10.86 -4.65
C LEU A 52 2.02 12.03 -3.66
N LYS A 53 2.90 12.99 -3.89
CA LYS A 53 3.00 14.15 -3.02
C LYS A 53 1.77 15.03 -3.13
N GLU A 54 1.27 15.23 -4.33
CA GLU A 54 0.08 16.05 -4.54
C GLU A 54 -1.14 15.46 -3.85
N HIS A 55 -1.25 14.14 -3.83
CA HIS A 55 -2.39 13.48 -3.23
C HIS A 55 -2.16 13.13 -1.76
N GLU A 56 -1.01 13.55 -1.21
CA GLU A 56 -0.68 13.35 0.20
C GLU A 56 -0.75 11.88 0.60
N ILE A 57 -0.27 11.00 -0.27
CA ILE A 57 -0.28 9.57 -0.01
C ILE A 57 0.97 9.18 0.76
N PRO A 58 0.85 8.48 1.89
CA PRO A 58 2.03 8.04 2.64
C PRO A 58 2.94 7.21 1.76
N SER A 59 4.20 7.62 1.64
CA SER A 59 5.12 7.00 0.70
C SER A 59 6.54 6.99 1.23
N ILE A 60 7.31 6.02 0.75
CA ILE A 60 8.75 6.00 0.94
C ILE A 60 9.35 6.15 -0.44
N PHE A 61 10.26 7.12 -0.61
CA PHE A 61 10.88 7.35 -1.90
C PHE A 61 12.33 6.86 -1.86
N LEU A 62 12.63 5.82 -2.63
CA LEU A 62 13.99 5.32 -2.75
C LEU A 62 14.66 5.99 -3.94
N GLU A 63 15.93 6.24 -3.83
CA GLU A 63 16.63 6.98 -4.89
C GLU A 63 16.88 6.15 -6.14
N THR A 64 16.98 4.85 -5.98
CA THR A 64 17.22 3.98 -7.11
C THR A 64 16.32 2.76 -7.01
N ASN A 65 16.20 2.05 -8.12
CA ASN A 65 15.36 0.86 -8.13
C ASN A 65 16.11 -0.30 -7.49
N THR A 66 16.16 -0.32 -6.18
CA THR A 66 16.90 -1.33 -5.43
C THR A 66 16.00 -2.38 -4.78
N GLY A 67 14.70 -2.29 -4.96
CA GLY A 67 13.77 -3.20 -4.30
C GLY A 67 13.58 -2.83 -2.84
N PHE A 68 13.07 -3.77 -2.06
CA PHE A 68 12.82 -3.48 -0.65
C PHE A 68 14.13 -3.41 0.09
N SER A 69 14.36 -2.33 0.78
CA SER A 69 15.59 -2.13 1.53
C SER A 69 15.30 -2.28 3.01
N GLY A 70 16.33 -2.21 3.81
CA GLY A 70 16.18 -2.20 5.26
C GLY A 70 15.34 -1.04 5.75
N ALA A 71 15.43 0.11 5.07
CA ALA A 71 14.62 1.28 5.44
C ALA A 71 13.14 1.00 5.27
N VAL A 72 12.77 0.31 4.19
CA VAL A 72 11.38 -0.06 3.96
C VAL A 72 10.90 -1.02 5.05
N ASN A 73 11.71 -2.01 5.39
CA ASN A 73 11.35 -2.96 6.42
C ASN A 73 11.17 -2.27 7.78
N VAL A 74 12.03 -1.32 8.10
CA VAL A 74 11.90 -0.57 9.35
C VAL A 74 10.58 0.21 9.35
N ARG A 75 10.24 0.85 8.23
CA ARG A 75 9.02 1.63 8.15
C ARG A 75 7.79 0.73 8.29
N ILE A 76 7.80 -0.44 7.67
CA ILE A 76 6.70 -1.38 7.80
C ILE A 76 6.56 -1.85 9.25
N ARG A 77 7.67 -2.14 9.91
CA ARG A 77 7.62 -2.54 11.30
C ARG A 77 7.15 -1.42 12.22
N ALA A 78 7.46 -0.19 11.86
CA ALA A 78 7.05 0.95 12.66
C ALA A 78 5.56 1.23 12.53
N SER A 79 4.91 0.71 11.49
CA SER A 79 3.47 0.85 11.38
C SER A 79 2.85 0.02 12.50
N LYS A 80 1.72 0.44 12.99
CA LYS A 80 1.11 -0.24 14.13
C LYS A 80 0.08 -1.25 13.73
N THR A 81 0.01 -1.58 12.46
CA THR A 81 -0.96 -2.56 12.00
C THR A 81 -0.40 -3.97 12.20
N PRO A 82 -1.23 -4.91 12.64
CA PRO A 82 -0.77 -6.29 12.82
C PRO A 82 -0.54 -7.05 11.52
N TYR A 83 -1.09 -6.58 10.41
CA TYR A 83 -0.99 -7.32 9.15
C TYR A 83 -0.49 -6.42 8.03
N VAL A 84 0.13 -7.02 7.01
CA VAL A 84 0.62 -6.32 5.83
C VAL A 84 0.14 -7.06 4.59
N ILE A 85 -0.37 -6.32 3.61
CA ILE A 85 -0.75 -6.87 2.32
C ILE A 85 0.09 -6.19 1.25
N LEU A 86 0.71 -6.98 0.36
CA LEU A 86 1.39 -6.42 -0.79
C LEU A 86 0.40 -6.38 -1.96
N LEU A 87 0.27 -5.22 -2.57
CA LEU A 87 -0.66 -5.05 -3.68
C LEU A 87 0.07 -4.44 -4.87
N ASN A 88 0.03 -5.09 -6.02
CA ASN A 88 0.61 -4.52 -7.23
C ASN A 88 -0.24 -3.36 -7.71
N ASN A 89 0.39 -2.26 -8.11
CA ASN A 89 -0.33 -1.07 -8.51
C ASN A 89 -1.03 -1.20 -9.87
N ASP A 90 -0.75 -2.25 -10.63
CA ASP A 90 -1.44 -2.46 -11.91
C ASP A 90 -2.73 -3.26 -11.74
N THR A 91 -3.25 -3.37 -10.51
CA THR A 91 -4.50 -4.08 -10.26
C THR A 91 -5.56 -3.11 -9.77
N GLU A 92 -6.81 -3.51 -9.98
CA GLU A 92 -7.96 -2.76 -9.45
C GLU A 92 -8.72 -3.72 -8.55
N PRO A 93 -8.39 -3.74 -7.27
CA PRO A 93 -9.00 -4.73 -6.38
C PRO A 93 -10.52 -4.53 -6.26
N ASP A 94 -11.23 -5.64 -6.20
CA ASP A 94 -12.66 -5.63 -5.98
C ASP A 94 -12.99 -4.95 -4.64
N CYS A 95 -14.19 -4.42 -4.50
CA CYS A 95 -14.56 -3.69 -3.30
C CYS A 95 -14.58 -4.54 -2.03
N HIS A 96 -14.56 -5.86 -2.16
CA HIS A 96 -14.49 -6.75 -1.00
C HIS A 96 -13.06 -7.26 -0.73
N TYR A 97 -12.09 -6.84 -1.53
CA TYR A 97 -10.74 -7.42 -1.49
C TYR A 97 -10.10 -7.31 -0.10
N ILE A 98 -10.06 -6.11 0.46
CA ILE A 98 -9.39 -5.89 1.75
C ILE A 98 -10.10 -6.68 2.86
N GLY A 99 -11.42 -6.62 2.89
CA GLY A 99 -12.19 -7.33 3.90
C GLY A 99 -11.98 -8.84 3.83
N GLU A 100 -11.96 -9.40 2.62
CA GLU A 100 -11.72 -10.82 2.44
C GLU A 100 -10.31 -11.23 2.83
N MET A 101 -9.33 -10.38 2.52
CA MET A 101 -7.96 -10.65 2.90
C MET A 101 -7.78 -10.66 4.42
N ILE A 102 -8.40 -9.71 5.10
CA ILE A 102 -8.34 -9.66 6.56
C ILE A 102 -8.97 -10.92 7.16
N LYS A 103 -10.12 -11.32 6.64
CA LYS A 103 -10.78 -12.54 7.11
C LYS A 103 -9.90 -13.77 6.92
N ALA A 104 -9.24 -13.85 5.77
CA ALA A 104 -8.37 -14.99 5.49
C ALA A 104 -7.19 -15.02 6.45
N ILE A 105 -6.57 -13.87 6.70
CA ILE A 105 -5.43 -13.79 7.60
C ILE A 105 -5.86 -14.16 9.03
N GLU A 106 -7.01 -13.69 9.46
CA GLU A 106 -7.47 -13.94 10.82
C GLU A 106 -7.87 -15.39 11.06
N ARG A 107 -8.27 -16.09 9.97
CA ARG A 107 -8.58 -17.50 10.12
C ARG A 107 -7.36 -18.38 10.17
N SER A 108 -6.22 -17.91 9.69
CA SER A 108 -5.01 -18.72 9.63
C SER A 108 -3.86 -17.98 10.27
N PRO A 109 -3.91 -17.81 11.57
CA PRO A 109 -2.91 -16.96 12.25
C PRO A 109 -1.49 -17.50 12.21
N LYS A 110 -1.30 -18.72 11.76
CA LYS A 110 0.05 -19.26 11.71
C LYS A 110 0.74 -19.07 10.38
N ILE A 111 0.19 -18.39 9.48
CA ILE A 111 0.84 -18.17 8.19
C ILE A 111 1.99 -17.21 8.31
#